data_0c08325d24e066f083da1b301819181f
#
_entry.id   0c08325d24e066f083da1b301819181f
#
_cell.length_a   1.000
_cell.length_b   1.000
_cell.length_c   1.000
_cell.angle_alpha   90.00
_cell.angle_beta   90.00
_cell.angle_gamma   90.00
#
_symmetry.space_group_name_H-M   'P 1'
#
loop_
_entity.id
_entity.type
_entity.pdbx_description
1 polymer ?
#
loop_
_entity_poly.entity_id
_entity_poly.type
_entity_poly.pdbx_seq_one_letter_code
_entity_poly.pdbx_strand_id
1 'polypeptide(L)'
;ENEFKWLQRFLGNGFTYFPQKNEVPPLSYIVSDDAEVVIGHSSTLLRECFGRGKKVLQVNYSEEPFHDFPFEGIWLLKKSGYLDFEKRLLDLLSMDQDHYKKQCKHYPGYVIGYDESKPTHIAISEFIQQHILQQSRVA
;
A
#
# COMPACT_ATOMS: atom_id res chain seq x y z
N GLU A 1 -20.56 19.32 1.86
CA GLU A 1 -20.35 19.04 3.28
C GLU A 1 -18.86 18.81 3.50
N ASN A 2 -18.27 19.37 4.56
CA ASN A 2 -16.84 19.20 4.85
C ASN A 2 -16.60 17.73 5.23
N GLU A 3 -15.64 17.07 4.60
CA GLU A 3 -15.26 15.67 4.81
C GLU A 3 -15.03 15.34 6.30
N PHE A 4 -14.39 16.23 7.04
CA PHE A 4 -14.19 16.09 8.49
C PHE A 4 -15.52 15.96 9.26
N LYS A 5 -16.50 16.82 8.98
CA LYS A 5 -17.81 16.76 9.63
C LYS A 5 -18.57 15.48 9.28
N TRP A 6 -18.41 15.02 8.04
CA TRP A 6 -19.00 13.76 7.60
C TRP A 6 -18.39 12.58 8.37
N LEU A 7 -17.06 12.49 8.45
CA LEU A 7 -16.35 11.46 9.22
C LEU A 7 -16.72 11.52 10.72
N GLN A 8 -16.74 12.72 11.31
CA GLN A 8 -17.10 12.90 12.72
C GLN A 8 -18.51 12.39 13.03
N ARG A 9 -19.45 12.53 12.10
CA ARG A 9 -20.82 12.03 12.27
C ARG A 9 -20.89 10.50 12.43
N PHE A 10 -20.02 9.77 11.78
CA PHE A 10 -20.01 8.30 11.78
C PHE A 10 -19.01 7.70 12.78
N LEU A 11 -17.88 8.35 12.99
CA LEU A 11 -16.78 7.85 13.83
C LEU A 11 -16.72 8.51 15.20
N GLY A 12 -17.57 9.51 15.47
CA GLY A 12 -17.52 10.29 16.72
C GLY A 12 -16.22 11.09 16.82
N ASN A 13 -15.56 11.05 17.97
CA ASN A 13 -14.30 11.75 18.23
C ASN A 13 -13.09 10.80 18.33
N GLY A 14 -13.28 9.51 18.03
CA GLY A 14 -12.26 8.48 18.18
C GLY A 14 -11.27 8.38 17.03
N PHE A 15 -11.10 9.44 16.22
CA PHE A 15 -10.19 9.42 15.07
C PHE A 15 -9.37 10.72 14.98
N THR A 16 -8.22 10.64 14.33
CA THR A 16 -7.42 11.81 13.94
C THR A 16 -7.55 12.04 12.43
N TYR A 17 -7.95 13.25 12.05
CA TYR A 17 -8.09 13.62 10.65
C TYR A 17 -6.87 14.40 10.17
N PHE A 18 -6.26 13.91 9.11
CA PHE A 18 -5.15 14.58 8.42
C PHE A 18 -5.66 15.08 7.06
N PRO A 19 -5.96 16.39 6.93
CA PRO A 19 -6.40 16.95 5.66
C PRO A 19 -5.29 16.83 4.61
N GLN A 20 -5.68 16.60 3.36
CA GLN A 20 -4.74 16.60 2.26
C GLN A 20 -4.07 17.98 2.14
N LYS A 21 -2.75 18.00 2.21
CA LYS A 21 -1.91 19.17 2.02
C LYS A 21 -0.85 18.85 0.96
N ASN A 22 -0.44 19.86 0.21
CA ASN A 22 0.65 19.74 -0.75
C ASN A 22 2.02 19.82 -0.05
N GLU A 23 2.25 18.94 0.90
CA GLU A 23 3.51 18.82 1.64
C GLU A 23 4.39 17.72 1.02
N VAL A 24 5.70 17.86 1.12
CA VAL A 24 6.68 16.88 0.66
C VAL A 24 7.59 16.50 1.83
N PRO A 25 7.62 15.22 2.26
CA PRO A 25 6.78 14.12 1.78
C PRO A 25 5.31 14.29 2.19
N PRO A 26 4.37 13.69 1.45
CA PRO A 26 2.96 13.71 1.84
C PRO A 26 2.76 13.13 3.23
N LEU A 27 1.92 13.78 4.04
CA LEU A 27 1.65 13.36 5.42
C LEU A 27 1.16 11.90 5.51
N SER A 28 0.43 11.43 4.49
CA SER A 28 -0.04 10.05 4.38
C SER A 28 1.09 9.01 4.42
N TYR A 29 2.26 9.33 3.89
CA TYR A 29 3.43 8.44 3.97
C TYR A 29 3.95 8.34 5.40
N ILE A 30 4.08 9.49 6.09
CA ILE A 30 4.56 9.52 7.48
C ILE A 30 3.61 8.72 8.38
N VAL A 31 2.30 9.00 8.27
CA VAL A 31 1.28 8.30 9.08
C VAL A 31 1.23 6.80 8.75
N SER A 32 1.40 6.42 7.48
CA SER A 32 1.39 5.00 7.10
C SER A 32 2.58 4.22 7.65
N ASP A 33 3.72 4.88 7.87
CA ASP A 33 4.89 4.22 8.45
C ASP A 33 4.69 3.89 9.94
N ASP A 34 3.95 4.70 10.67
CA ASP A 34 3.62 4.47 12.09
C ASP A 34 2.39 3.55 12.27
N ALA A 35 1.56 3.40 11.23
CA ALA A 35 0.34 2.61 11.32
C ALA A 35 0.62 1.10 11.47
N GLU A 36 -0.14 0.43 12.34
CA GLU A 36 -0.10 -1.04 12.47
C GLU A 36 -0.69 -1.73 11.25
N VAL A 37 -1.79 -1.22 10.71
CA VAL A 37 -2.45 -1.69 9.49
C VAL A 37 -2.87 -0.48 8.65
N VAL A 38 -2.57 -0.49 7.35
CA VAL A 38 -3.02 0.53 6.41
C VAL A 38 -4.21 0.00 5.63
N ILE A 39 -5.32 0.75 5.67
CA ILE A 39 -6.59 0.33 5.03
C ILE A 39 -6.91 1.29 3.89
N GLY A 40 -7.36 0.76 2.77
CA GLY A 40 -7.78 1.59 1.65
C GLY A 40 -8.47 0.79 0.55
N HIS A 41 -9.00 1.51 -0.45
CA HIS A 41 -9.67 0.90 -1.60
C HIS A 41 -8.69 0.67 -2.76
N SER A 42 -8.21 1.72 -3.43
CA SER A 42 -7.39 1.62 -4.65
C SER A 42 -6.23 2.62 -4.67
N SER A 43 -5.60 2.84 -3.53
CA SER A 43 -4.51 3.80 -3.40
C SER A 43 -3.16 3.20 -3.82
N THR A 44 -2.34 3.96 -4.56
CA THR A 44 -0.93 3.63 -4.81
C THR A 44 -0.14 3.50 -3.51
N LEU A 45 -0.42 4.35 -2.52
CA LEU A 45 0.17 4.26 -1.18
C LEU A 45 -0.05 2.88 -0.54
N LEU A 46 -1.24 2.28 -0.71
CA LEU A 46 -1.52 0.95 -0.18
C LEU A 46 -0.63 -0.11 -0.81
N ARG A 47 -0.39 -0.01 -2.13
CA ARG A 47 0.53 -0.89 -2.87
C ARG A 47 1.97 -0.71 -2.42
N GLU A 48 2.41 0.52 -2.21
CA GLU A 48 3.75 0.83 -1.71
C GLU A 48 3.94 0.31 -0.28
N CYS A 49 2.95 0.49 0.60
CA CYS A 49 2.97 -0.08 1.95
C CYS A 49 3.08 -1.61 1.92
N PHE A 50 2.31 -2.28 1.06
CA PHE A 50 2.40 -3.73 0.87
C PHE A 50 3.79 -4.15 0.39
N GLY A 51 4.33 -3.45 -0.60
CA GLY A 51 5.67 -3.73 -1.13
C GLY A 51 6.79 -3.58 -0.11
N ARG A 52 6.63 -2.66 0.85
CA ARG A 52 7.54 -2.48 2.00
C ARG A 52 7.28 -3.48 3.13
N GLY A 53 6.35 -4.40 2.95
CA GLY A 53 6.01 -5.43 3.93
C GLY A 53 5.16 -4.92 5.11
N LYS A 54 4.51 -3.76 4.99
CA LYS A 54 3.52 -3.28 5.96
C LYS A 54 2.25 -4.10 5.86
N LYS A 55 1.57 -4.32 6.97
CA LYS A 55 0.24 -4.92 6.96
C LYS A 55 -0.74 -3.97 6.27
N VAL A 56 -1.43 -4.47 5.27
CA VAL A 56 -2.43 -3.71 4.54
C VAL A 56 -3.75 -4.48 4.46
N LEU A 57 -4.84 -3.75 4.34
CA LEU A 57 -6.16 -4.29 4.01
C LEU A 57 -6.76 -3.48 2.87
N GLN A 58 -6.72 -4.03 1.69
CA GLN A 58 -7.47 -3.49 0.56
C GLN A 58 -8.92 -3.93 0.66
N VAL A 59 -9.84 -2.97 0.65
CA VAL A 59 -11.28 -3.21 0.73
C VAL A 59 -11.92 -2.78 -0.58
N ASN A 60 -12.35 -3.73 -1.39
CA ASN A 60 -13.03 -3.44 -2.64
C ASN A 60 -14.53 -3.77 -2.55
N TYR A 61 -15.33 -2.74 -2.35
CA TYR A 61 -16.81 -2.82 -2.38
C TYR A 61 -17.40 -2.51 -3.75
N SER A 62 -16.56 -2.10 -4.71
CA SER A 62 -16.97 -1.91 -6.10
C SER A 62 -17.03 -3.25 -6.84
N GLU A 63 -17.64 -3.24 -8.01
CA GLU A 63 -17.64 -4.41 -8.90
C GLU A 63 -16.44 -4.42 -9.86
N GLU A 64 -15.57 -3.43 -9.75
CA GLU A 64 -14.44 -3.20 -10.64
C GLU A 64 -13.20 -3.98 -10.15
N PRO A 65 -12.91 -5.15 -10.74
CA PRO A 65 -11.80 -6.00 -10.29
C PRO A 65 -10.43 -5.39 -10.58
N PHE A 66 -10.35 -4.38 -11.45
CA PHE A 66 -9.07 -3.75 -11.79
C PHE A 66 -8.46 -2.97 -10.61
N HIS A 67 -9.26 -2.65 -9.60
CA HIS A 67 -8.78 -2.04 -8.36
C HIS A 67 -8.12 -3.04 -7.42
N ASP A 68 -8.39 -4.33 -7.59
CA ASP A 68 -7.87 -5.37 -6.70
C ASP A 68 -6.35 -5.51 -6.80
N PHE A 69 -5.75 -6.02 -5.76
CA PHE A 69 -4.43 -6.62 -5.88
C PHE A 69 -4.53 -7.83 -6.82
N PRO A 70 -3.49 -8.09 -7.64
CA PRO A 70 -3.54 -9.13 -8.67
C PRO A 70 -3.54 -10.56 -8.11
N PHE A 71 -3.58 -10.73 -6.78
CA PHE A 71 -3.58 -12.02 -6.10
C PHE A 71 -4.39 -11.96 -4.79
N GLU A 72 -5.03 -13.08 -4.47
CA GLU A 72 -5.82 -13.26 -3.26
C GLU A 72 -4.93 -13.42 -2.03
N GLY A 73 -5.44 -13.00 -0.87
CA GLY A 73 -4.76 -13.15 0.40
C GLY A 73 -5.46 -12.41 1.54
N ILE A 74 -4.86 -12.45 2.73
CA ILE A 74 -5.41 -11.78 3.92
C ILE A 74 -5.51 -10.26 3.74
N TRP A 75 -4.73 -9.70 2.85
CA TRP A 75 -4.65 -8.27 2.50
C TRP A 75 -5.77 -7.78 1.58
N LEU A 76 -6.61 -8.66 1.06
CA LEU A 76 -7.67 -8.31 0.12
C LEU A 76 -9.04 -8.79 0.63
N LEU A 77 -9.99 -7.86 0.67
CA LEU A 77 -11.38 -8.13 1.03
C LEU A 77 -12.32 -7.61 -0.06
N LYS A 78 -13.13 -8.49 -0.64
CA LYS A 78 -14.06 -8.18 -1.71
C LYS A 78 -15.50 -8.37 -1.27
N LYS A 79 -16.38 -7.45 -1.65
CA LYS A 79 -17.86 -7.58 -1.55
C LYS A 79 -18.38 -8.18 -0.24
N SER A 80 -17.81 -7.77 0.88
CA SER A 80 -18.09 -8.35 2.19
C SER A 80 -18.86 -7.38 3.09
N GLY A 81 -19.54 -7.93 4.09
CA GLY A 81 -20.20 -7.15 5.11
C GLY A 81 -19.23 -6.59 6.17
N TYR A 82 -19.77 -5.76 7.06
CA TYR A 82 -18.97 -5.17 8.16
C TYR A 82 -18.33 -6.24 9.06
N LEU A 83 -19.02 -7.33 9.34
CA LEU A 83 -18.48 -8.40 10.20
C LEU A 83 -17.25 -9.09 9.58
N ASP A 84 -17.24 -9.27 8.27
CA ASP A 84 -16.08 -9.83 7.57
C ASP A 84 -14.91 -8.85 7.57
N PHE A 85 -15.19 -7.56 7.42
CA PHE A 85 -14.19 -6.50 7.53
C PHE A 85 -13.58 -6.45 8.93
N GLU A 86 -14.43 -6.40 9.96
CA GLU A 86 -13.98 -6.37 11.35
C GLU A 86 -13.11 -7.59 11.69
N LYS A 87 -13.59 -8.78 11.34
CA LYS A 87 -12.82 -10.02 11.54
C LYS A 87 -11.45 -9.95 10.84
N ARG A 88 -11.42 -9.56 9.56
CA ARG A 88 -10.18 -9.48 8.79
C ARG A 88 -9.22 -8.46 9.38
N LEU A 89 -9.72 -7.33 9.83
CA LEU A 89 -8.91 -6.31 10.50
C LEU A 89 -8.32 -6.83 11.82
N LEU A 90 -9.12 -7.49 12.65
CA LEU A 90 -8.66 -8.09 13.91
C LEU A 90 -7.62 -9.20 13.65
N ASP A 91 -7.82 -10.02 12.64
CA ASP A 91 -6.85 -11.04 12.22
C ASP A 91 -5.50 -10.40 11.85
N LEU A 92 -5.52 -9.30 11.09
CA LEU A 92 -4.30 -8.55 10.72
C LEU A 92 -3.64 -7.89 11.92
N LEU A 93 -4.41 -7.26 12.81
CA LEU A 93 -3.88 -6.61 14.02
C LEU A 93 -3.21 -7.61 14.96
N SER A 94 -3.82 -8.78 15.14
CA SER A 94 -3.29 -9.84 16.01
C SER A 94 -2.14 -10.63 15.41
N MET A 95 -1.97 -10.58 14.09
CA MET A 95 -0.94 -11.33 13.38
C MET A 95 0.44 -10.74 13.65
N ASP A 96 1.39 -11.62 13.94
CA ASP A 96 2.80 -11.26 14.02
C ASP A 96 3.34 -10.75 12.67
N GLN A 97 4.21 -9.74 12.71
CA GLN A 97 4.76 -9.11 11.51
C GLN A 97 5.57 -10.07 10.64
N ASP A 98 6.33 -10.96 11.25
CA ASP A 98 7.12 -11.94 10.51
C ASP A 98 6.23 -13.01 9.87
N HIS A 99 5.14 -13.36 10.53
CA HIS A 99 4.13 -14.26 9.95
C HIS A 99 3.47 -13.61 8.74
N TYR A 100 3.07 -12.33 8.84
CA TYR A 100 2.52 -11.58 7.71
C TYR A 100 3.49 -11.50 6.54
N LYS A 101 4.76 -11.14 6.79
CA LYS A 101 5.81 -11.09 5.75
C LYS A 101 6.01 -12.44 5.07
N LYS A 102 5.95 -13.55 5.81
CA LYS A 102 6.04 -14.91 5.21
C LYS A 102 4.87 -15.20 4.28
N GLN A 103 3.65 -14.79 4.62
CA GLN A 103 2.49 -14.95 3.73
C GLN A 103 2.61 -14.10 2.47
N CYS A 104 3.18 -12.89 2.58
CA CYS A 104 3.34 -11.96 1.47
C CYS A 104 4.56 -12.25 0.58
N LYS A 105 5.51 -13.08 1.01
CA LYS A 105 6.89 -13.18 0.50
C LYS A 105 7.05 -13.14 -1.02
N HIS A 106 6.10 -13.69 -1.77
CA HIS A 106 6.20 -13.81 -3.23
C HIS A 106 5.54 -12.66 -4.01
N TYR A 107 4.83 -11.76 -3.32
CA TYR A 107 3.94 -10.80 -3.96
C TYR A 107 4.43 -9.35 -4.01
N PRO A 108 5.24 -8.84 -3.06
CA PRO A 108 5.65 -7.44 -3.06
C PRO A 108 6.32 -7.00 -4.37
N GLY A 109 7.19 -7.81 -4.93
CA GLY A 109 7.87 -7.52 -6.19
C GLY A 109 6.92 -7.38 -7.39
N TYR A 110 5.76 -8.04 -7.36
CA TYR A 110 4.73 -7.89 -8.40
C TYR A 110 3.92 -6.61 -8.26
N VAL A 111 3.81 -6.08 -7.03
CA VAL A 111 2.96 -4.91 -6.76
C VAL A 111 3.69 -3.61 -7.09
N ILE A 112 4.94 -3.49 -6.71
CA ILE A 112 5.73 -2.26 -6.86
C ILE A 112 7.10 -2.46 -7.51
N GLY A 113 7.45 -3.69 -7.90
CA GLY A 113 8.77 -3.98 -8.46
C GLY A 113 9.94 -3.59 -7.54
N TYR A 114 9.70 -3.58 -6.22
CA TYR A 114 10.68 -3.12 -5.24
C TYR A 114 11.68 -4.23 -4.92
N ASP A 115 12.96 -3.94 -5.11
CA ASP A 115 14.09 -4.78 -4.72
C ASP A 115 15.00 -3.96 -3.79
N GLU A 116 15.09 -4.35 -2.52
CA GLU A 116 15.93 -3.66 -1.54
C GLU A 116 17.43 -3.73 -1.90
N SER A 117 17.86 -4.80 -2.55
CA SER A 117 19.24 -4.97 -2.99
C SER A 117 19.58 -4.10 -4.19
N LYS A 118 18.56 -3.72 -4.97
CA LYS A 118 18.70 -2.89 -6.17
C LYS A 118 17.55 -1.87 -6.29
N PRO A 119 17.58 -0.78 -5.51
CA PRO A 119 16.60 0.26 -5.57
C PRO A 119 16.37 0.78 -6.99
N THR A 120 15.13 1.12 -7.34
CA THR A 120 14.72 1.50 -8.71
C THR A 120 15.59 2.59 -9.32
N HIS A 121 16.00 3.62 -8.57
CA HIS A 121 16.87 4.69 -9.08
C HIS A 121 18.26 4.19 -9.46
N ILE A 122 18.80 3.20 -8.77
CA ILE A 122 20.07 2.55 -9.11
C ILE A 122 19.91 1.72 -10.39
N ALA A 123 18.82 0.93 -10.47
CA ALA A 123 18.53 0.13 -11.67
C ALA A 123 18.38 1.00 -12.91
N ILE A 124 17.68 2.14 -12.83
CA ILE A 124 17.51 3.11 -13.91
C ILE A 124 18.86 3.74 -14.28
N SER A 125 19.66 4.16 -13.30
CA SER A 125 20.97 4.76 -13.55
C SER A 125 21.91 3.81 -14.30
N GLU A 126 21.98 2.56 -13.87
CA GLU A 126 22.78 1.53 -14.54
C GLU A 126 22.29 1.26 -15.96
N PHE A 127 20.97 1.16 -16.15
CA PHE A 127 20.40 0.98 -17.49
C PHE A 127 20.78 2.13 -18.43
N ILE A 128 20.65 3.37 -17.99
CA ILE A 128 21.02 4.56 -18.76
C ILE A 128 22.52 4.53 -19.10
N GLN A 129 23.39 4.27 -18.13
CA GLN A 129 24.83 4.22 -18.32
C GLN A 129 25.23 3.15 -19.35
N GLN A 130 24.66 1.96 -19.25
CA GLN A 130 24.91 0.88 -20.21
C GLN A 130 24.53 1.26 -21.64
N HIS A 131 23.39 1.92 -21.83
CA HIS A 131 22.91 2.33 -23.15
C HIS A 131 23.71 3.49 -23.73
N ILE A 132 24.11 4.47 -22.94
CA ILE A 132 24.98 5.57 -23.37
C ILE A 132 26.36 5.03 -23.80
N LEU A 133 26.95 4.13 -23.02
CA LEU A 133 28.25 3.53 -23.34
C LEU A 133 28.21 2.65 -24.59
N GLN A 134 27.09 1.99 -24.87
CA GLN A 134 26.94 1.22 -26.10
C GLN A 134 26.83 2.11 -27.34
N GLN A 135 26.11 3.21 -27.26
CA GLN A 135 25.98 4.17 -28.36
C GLN A 135 27.30 4.89 -28.69
N SER A 136 28.10 5.20 -27.67
CA SER A 136 29.40 5.85 -27.86
C SER A 136 30.48 4.93 -28.44
N ARG A 137 30.26 3.60 -28.51
CA ARG A 137 31.19 2.64 -29.11
C ARG A 137 30.88 2.34 -30.59
N VAL A 138 29.74 2.82 -31.07
CA VAL A 138 29.27 2.57 -32.47
C VAL A 138 29.45 3.82 -33.34
N ALA A 139 29.80 4.95 -32.74
CA ALA A 139 30.15 6.20 -33.44
C ALA A 139 31.67 6.35 -33.56
#